data_62de01ef0ba53ef7b08ee3c20765daac
#
_entry.id   62de01ef0ba53ef7b08ee3c20765daac
#
_cell.length_a   1.000
_cell.length_b   1.000
_cell.length_c   1.000
_cell.angle_alpha   90.00
_cell.angle_beta   90.00
_cell.angle_gamma   90.00
#
_symmetry.space_group_name_H-M   'P 1'
#
loop_
_entity.id
_entity.type
_entity.pdbx_description
1 polymer ?
#
loop_
_entity_poly.entity_id
_entity_poly.type
_entity_poly.pdbx_seq_one_letter_code
_entity_poly.pdbx_strand_id
1 'polypeptide(L)'
;MNLRNLGGAVVLDCVSPINREAGIKIRDGFLSAFADLSQRQVKALAPSPFGLMEASVAWGETPIADRMLGADGLPTDETVCLEGLRHLQREARAQPMARFQLNMPARAHSWMTGSGLDLQASLDESFGARLTISPHTKSKPEVFQI
;
A
#
# COMPACT_ATOMS: atom_id res chain seq x y z
N MET A 1 2.48 11.27 2.79
CA MET A 1 3.08 10.62 3.98
C MET A 1 2.06 9.71 4.67
N ASN A 2 0.87 10.19 4.97
CA ASN A 2 -0.12 9.41 5.73
C ASN A 2 -0.49 8.07 5.03
N LEU A 3 -0.85 8.11 3.75
CA LEU A 3 -1.23 6.92 2.96
C LEU A 3 -0.11 5.86 2.82
N ARG A 4 1.14 6.23 3.03
CA ARG A 4 2.30 5.32 2.95
C ARG A 4 2.93 5.01 4.31
N ASN A 5 2.34 5.48 5.39
CA ASN A 5 2.86 5.38 6.76
C ASN A 5 4.28 5.94 6.94
N LEU A 6 4.67 6.94 6.11
CA LEU A 6 5.99 7.55 6.20
C LEU A 6 6.02 8.60 7.30
N GLY A 7 7.06 8.54 8.12
CA GLY A 7 7.43 9.54 9.12
C GLY A 7 8.78 10.20 8.78
N GLY A 8 9.31 10.98 9.73
CA GLY A 8 10.60 11.63 9.60
C GLY A 8 10.53 13.11 9.25
N ALA A 9 11.65 13.66 8.77
CA ALA A 9 11.75 15.05 8.36
C ALA A 9 11.16 15.27 6.96
N VAL A 10 10.44 16.37 6.81
CA VAL A 10 9.83 16.83 5.56
C VAL A 10 10.28 18.25 5.29
N VAL A 11 10.76 18.50 4.11
CA VAL A 11 11.06 19.86 3.64
C VAL A 11 10.08 20.20 2.51
N LEU A 12 9.39 21.30 2.66
CA LEU A 12 8.44 21.81 1.67
C LEU A 12 9.03 23.09 1.07
N ASP A 13 9.11 23.13 -0.25
CA ASP A 13 9.45 24.32 -1.00
C ASP A 13 8.18 25.14 -1.25
N CYS A 14 8.08 26.26 -0.58
CA CYS A 14 6.98 27.21 -0.72
C CYS A 14 7.36 28.30 -1.69
N VAL A 15 6.37 28.87 -2.39
CA VAL A 15 6.63 29.95 -3.33
C VAL A 15 7.18 31.18 -2.58
N SER A 16 8.37 31.63 -2.94
CA SER A 16 9.04 32.79 -2.38
C SER A 16 8.69 34.06 -3.22
N PRO A 17 8.68 35.28 -2.64
CA PRO A 17 8.99 35.64 -1.24
C PRO A 17 7.79 35.46 -0.31
N ILE A 18 8.05 35.00 0.91
CA ILE A 18 7.04 34.82 1.95
C ILE A 18 7.29 35.80 3.11
N ASN A 19 6.33 36.62 3.41
CA ASN A 19 6.39 37.45 4.61
C ASN A 19 6.04 36.62 5.86
N ARG A 20 6.39 37.16 7.04
CA ARG A 20 6.22 36.48 8.31
C ARG A 20 4.77 36.03 8.58
N GLU A 21 3.81 36.92 8.27
CA GLU A 21 2.39 36.63 8.52
C GLU A 21 1.87 35.50 7.63
N ALA A 22 2.19 35.55 6.34
CA ALA A 22 1.86 34.48 5.39
C ALA A 22 2.52 33.17 5.79
N GLY A 23 3.78 33.21 6.25
CA GLY A 23 4.48 31.98 6.72
C GLY A 23 3.82 31.35 7.93
N ILE A 24 3.31 32.15 8.88
CA ILE A 24 2.55 31.61 10.01
C ILE A 24 1.25 30.98 9.54
N LYS A 25 0.50 31.60 8.63
CA LYS A 25 -0.73 31.06 8.05
C LYS A 25 -0.48 29.73 7.31
N ILE A 26 0.61 29.64 6.55
CA ILE A 26 1.00 28.42 5.84
C ILE A 26 1.27 27.27 6.84
N ARG A 27 2.08 27.54 7.87
CA ARG A 27 2.36 26.55 8.93
C ARG A 27 1.08 26.09 9.62
N ASP A 28 0.23 26.99 10.04
CA ASP A 28 -0.98 26.70 10.80
C ASP A 28 -1.99 25.93 9.92
N GLY A 29 -2.13 26.30 8.65
CA GLY A 29 -2.92 25.56 7.67
C GLY A 29 -2.41 24.14 7.44
N PHE A 30 -1.08 23.97 7.34
CA PHE A 30 -0.46 22.66 7.23
C PHE A 30 -0.73 21.77 8.48
N LEU A 31 -0.54 22.34 9.68
CA LEU A 31 -0.80 21.60 10.93
C LEU A 31 -2.27 21.22 11.08
N SER A 32 -3.20 22.12 10.76
CA SER A 32 -4.64 21.85 10.78
C SER A 32 -5.03 20.75 9.79
N ALA A 33 -4.61 20.88 8.53
CA ALA A 33 -4.90 19.88 7.51
C ALA A 33 -4.31 18.50 7.84
N PHE A 34 -3.15 18.45 8.50
CA PHE A 34 -2.56 17.20 8.92
C PHE A 34 -3.29 16.58 10.11
N ALA A 35 -3.77 17.39 11.05
CA ALA A 35 -4.55 16.91 12.20
C ALA A 35 -5.88 16.29 11.77
N ASP A 36 -6.52 16.80 10.73
CA ASP A 36 -7.74 16.24 10.15
C ASP A 36 -7.51 14.88 9.47
N LEU A 37 -6.30 14.63 9.00
CA LEU A 37 -5.96 13.41 8.24
C LEU A 37 -5.28 12.33 9.07
N SER A 38 -4.73 12.67 10.23
CA SER A 38 -3.91 11.74 11.02
C SER A 38 -3.81 12.15 12.48
N GLN A 39 -3.82 11.15 13.37
CA GLN A 39 -3.57 11.35 14.80
C GLN A 39 -2.07 11.36 15.15
N ARG A 40 -1.18 11.27 14.15
CA ARG A 40 0.27 11.27 14.37
C ARG A 40 0.75 12.66 14.77
N GLN A 41 1.75 12.68 15.66
CA GLN A 41 2.36 13.93 16.09
C GLN A 41 3.11 14.61 14.96
N VAL A 42 2.81 15.87 14.73
CA VAL A 42 3.45 16.71 13.72
C VAL A 42 3.96 17.98 14.35
N LYS A 43 5.17 18.37 14.00
CA LYS A 43 5.76 19.67 14.33
C LYS A 43 6.19 20.33 13.03
N ALA A 44 5.92 21.62 12.88
CA ALA A 44 6.33 22.39 11.71
C ALA A 44 6.84 23.76 12.13
N LEU A 45 7.86 24.24 11.44
CA LEU A 45 8.33 25.63 11.52
C LEU A 45 7.63 26.46 10.45
N ALA A 46 7.51 27.77 10.66
CA ALA A 46 7.10 28.66 9.58
C ALA A 46 8.16 28.65 8.47
N PRO A 47 7.77 28.85 7.19
CA PRO A 47 8.74 28.95 6.11
C PRO A 47 9.79 30.02 6.38
N SER A 48 11.03 29.69 6.04
CA SER A 48 12.14 30.65 6.06
C SER A 48 11.95 31.76 5.02
N PRO A 49 12.72 32.85 5.07
CA PRO A 49 12.72 33.89 4.01
C PRO A 49 13.03 33.32 2.61
N PHE A 50 13.67 32.17 2.53
CA PHE A 50 13.97 31.45 1.27
C PHE A 50 12.81 30.56 0.79
N GLY A 51 11.67 30.54 1.50
CA GLY A 51 10.51 29.74 1.14
C GLY A 51 10.56 28.26 1.60
N LEU A 52 11.56 27.85 2.36
CA LEU A 52 11.65 26.46 2.84
C LEU A 52 10.93 26.31 4.19
N MET A 53 9.98 25.40 4.26
CA MET A 53 9.27 25.00 5.47
C MET A 53 9.74 23.62 5.90
N GLU A 54 10.19 23.51 7.14
CA GLU A 54 10.60 22.24 7.75
C GLU A 54 9.50 21.70 8.65
N ALA A 55 9.19 20.41 8.51
CA ALA A 55 8.26 19.74 9.38
C ALA A 55 8.82 18.36 9.80
N SER A 56 8.39 17.89 10.95
CA SER A 56 8.67 16.55 11.44
C SER A 56 7.36 15.83 11.70
N VAL A 57 7.22 14.63 11.14
CA VAL A 57 6.06 13.77 11.30
C VAL A 57 6.51 12.52 12.07
N ALA A 58 5.86 12.21 13.18
CA ALA A 58 6.16 10.99 13.92
C ALA A 58 5.95 9.75 13.03
N TRP A 59 6.81 8.73 13.16
CA TRP A 59 6.60 7.44 12.54
C TRP A 59 5.32 6.81 13.10
N GLY A 60 4.53 6.23 12.23
CA GLY A 60 3.35 5.45 12.59
C GLY A 60 3.65 3.95 12.56
N GLU A 61 2.76 3.21 11.94
CA GLU A 61 2.97 1.79 11.64
C GLU A 61 4.05 1.58 10.57
N THR A 62 4.40 0.32 10.32
CA THR A 62 5.36 -0.05 9.29
C THR A 62 5.00 0.59 7.94
N PRO A 63 5.95 1.26 7.27
CA PRO A 63 5.73 1.80 5.93
C PRO A 63 5.18 0.75 4.97
N ILE A 64 4.27 1.16 4.09
CA ILE A 64 3.68 0.22 3.11
C ILE A 64 4.77 -0.41 2.24
N ALA A 65 5.78 0.36 1.85
CA ALA A 65 6.89 -0.18 1.06
C ALA A 65 7.60 -1.34 1.77
N ASP A 66 7.84 -1.22 3.08
CA ASP A 66 8.52 -2.24 3.89
C ASP A 66 7.65 -3.49 4.12
N ARG A 67 6.32 -3.34 4.00
CA ARG A 67 5.39 -4.49 4.02
C ARG A 67 5.30 -5.19 2.68
N MET A 68 5.37 -4.42 1.59
CA MET A 68 5.20 -4.94 0.23
C MET A 68 6.48 -5.52 -0.36
N LEU A 69 7.64 -5.02 0.09
CA LEU A 69 8.95 -5.40 -0.43
C LEU A 69 9.77 -6.09 0.66
N GLY A 70 10.51 -7.12 0.28
CA GLY A 70 11.52 -7.73 1.11
C GLY A 70 12.79 -6.87 1.22
N ALA A 71 13.74 -7.30 2.05
CA ALA A 71 15.03 -6.63 2.21
C ALA A 71 15.87 -6.59 0.91
N ASP A 72 15.58 -7.46 -0.04
CA ASP A 72 16.15 -7.54 -1.38
C ASP A 72 15.50 -6.58 -2.39
N GLY A 73 14.48 -5.82 -1.97
CA GLY A 73 13.71 -4.91 -2.82
C GLY A 73 12.71 -5.62 -3.74
N LEU A 74 12.56 -6.94 -3.64
CA LEU A 74 11.57 -7.71 -4.38
C LEU A 74 10.24 -7.79 -3.61
N PRO A 75 9.10 -7.99 -4.30
CA PRO A 75 7.81 -8.20 -3.64
C PRO A 75 7.85 -9.35 -2.65
N THR A 76 7.27 -9.15 -1.47
CA THR A 76 7.10 -10.22 -0.46
C THR A 76 6.15 -11.30 -0.97
N ASP A 77 6.23 -12.49 -0.38
CA ASP A 77 5.33 -13.61 -0.73
C ASP A 77 3.85 -13.23 -0.50
N GLU A 78 3.56 -12.41 0.53
CA GLU A 78 2.25 -11.79 0.75
C GLU A 78 1.83 -10.92 -0.43
N THR A 79 2.70 -10.02 -0.87
CA THR A 79 2.42 -9.10 -1.99
C THR A 79 2.13 -9.87 -3.27
N VAL A 80 2.96 -10.86 -3.59
CA VAL A 80 2.78 -11.72 -4.78
C VAL A 80 1.48 -12.51 -4.70
N CYS A 81 1.14 -13.06 -3.53
CA CYS A 81 -0.12 -13.77 -3.30
C CYS A 81 -1.32 -12.85 -3.54
N LEU A 82 -1.35 -11.68 -2.91
CA LEU A 82 -2.46 -10.74 -3.02
C LEU A 82 -2.60 -10.17 -4.45
N GLU A 83 -1.50 -9.97 -5.17
CA GLU A 83 -1.52 -9.57 -6.59
C GLU A 83 -2.19 -10.64 -7.46
N GLY A 84 -1.79 -11.90 -7.29
CA GLY A 84 -2.38 -13.05 -8.00
C GLY A 84 -3.88 -13.18 -7.72
N LEU A 85 -4.28 -13.09 -6.46
CA LEU A 85 -5.69 -13.14 -6.07
C LEU A 85 -6.53 -12.00 -6.66
N ARG A 86 -6.00 -10.78 -6.65
CA ARG A 86 -6.69 -9.63 -7.29
C ARG A 86 -6.82 -9.79 -8.80
N HIS A 87 -5.82 -10.37 -9.45
CA HIS A 87 -5.88 -10.68 -10.87
C HIS A 87 -6.97 -11.73 -11.14
N LEU A 88 -6.95 -12.85 -10.40
CA LEU A 88 -7.97 -13.89 -10.49
C LEU A 88 -9.39 -13.33 -10.31
N GLN A 89 -9.60 -12.49 -9.29
CA GLN A 89 -10.90 -11.88 -9.03
C GLN A 89 -11.35 -10.93 -10.16
N ARG A 90 -10.45 -10.18 -10.79
CA ARG A 90 -10.78 -9.31 -11.92
C ARG A 90 -11.25 -10.14 -13.12
N GLU A 91 -10.52 -11.20 -13.48
CA GLU A 91 -10.90 -12.09 -14.57
C GLU A 91 -12.25 -12.78 -14.29
N ALA A 92 -12.43 -13.26 -13.06
CA ALA A 92 -13.66 -13.91 -12.64
C ALA A 92 -14.89 -12.99 -12.67
N ARG A 93 -14.71 -11.69 -12.42
CA ARG A 93 -15.79 -10.69 -12.53
C ARG A 93 -16.07 -10.32 -13.97
N ALA A 94 -15.02 -10.25 -14.81
CA ALA A 94 -15.16 -9.94 -16.23
C ALA A 94 -15.90 -11.06 -17.00
N GLN A 95 -15.73 -12.32 -16.57
CA GLN A 95 -16.32 -13.49 -17.21
C GLN A 95 -17.03 -14.40 -16.19
N PRO A 96 -18.29 -14.07 -15.79
CA PRO A 96 -18.99 -14.75 -14.71
C PRO A 96 -19.24 -16.24 -14.93
N MET A 97 -19.30 -16.70 -16.18
CA MET A 97 -19.58 -18.10 -16.53
C MET A 97 -18.32 -18.94 -16.73
N ALA A 98 -17.13 -18.31 -16.80
CA ALA A 98 -15.88 -19.00 -17.02
C ALA A 98 -15.29 -19.54 -15.70
N ARG A 99 -14.48 -20.59 -15.84
CA ARG A 99 -13.66 -21.14 -14.78
C ARG A 99 -12.23 -20.67 -14.96
N PHE A 100 -11.56 -20.39 -13.84
CA PHE A 100 -10.18 -19.91 -13.86
C PHE A 100 -9.31 -20.71 -12.90
N GLN A 101 -8.05 -20.86 -13.30
CA GLN A 101 -6.98 -21.36 -12.45
C GLN A 101 -5.93 -20.28 -12.27
N LEU A 102 -5.57 -20.03 -11.00
CA LEU A 102 -4.42 -19.21 -10.64
C LEU A 102 -3.24 -20.13 -10.34
N ASN A 103 -2.23 -20.08 -11.16
CA ASN A 103 -0.92 -20.67 -10.88
C ASN A 103 -0.10 -19.68 -10.05
N MET A 104 0.09 -20.00 -8.78
CA MET A 104 0.77 -19.14 -7.82
C MET A 104 2.19 -19.62 -7.55
N PRO A 105 3.20 -18.72 -7.47
CA PRO A 105 4.55 -19.10 -7.05
C PRO A 105 4.53 -19.91 -5.75
N ALA A 106 5.31 -20.99 -5.67
CA ALA A 106 5.25 -21.93 -4.55
C ALA A 106 5.44 -21.25 -3.18
N ARG A 107 6.32 -20.26 -3.07
CA ARG A 107 6.52 -19.51 -1.82
C ARG A 107 5.28 -18.70 -1.42
N ALA A 108 4.68 -17.98 -2.36
CA ALA A 108 3.45 -17.22 -2.14
C ALA A 108 2.27 -18.13 -1.82
N HIS A 109 2.19 -19.32 -2.45
CA HIS A 109 1.20 -20.35 -2.11
C HIS A 109 1.40 -20.87 -0.68
N SER A 110 2.64 -21.15 -0.27
CA SER A 110 2.96 -21.59 1.10
C SER A 110 2.62 -20.50 2.12
N TRP A 111 2.87 -19.23 1.80
CA TRP A 111 2.45 -18.10 2.64
C TRP A 111 0.92 -18.07 2.78
N MET A 112 0.18 -18.23 1.69
CA MET A 112 -1.28 -18.25 1.68
C MET A 112 -1.84 -19.32 2.60
N THR A 113 -1.34 -20.56 2.47
CA THR A 113 -1.81 -21.71 3.28
C THR A 113 -1.36 -21.62 4.74
N GLY A 114 -0.23 -20.97 5.02
CA GLY A 114 0.29 -20.76 6.38
C GLY A 114 -0.25 -19.52 7.10
N SER A 115 -0.98 -18.65 6.41
CA SER A 115 -1.47 -17.38 6.98
C SER A 115 -2.60 -17.53 8.00
N GLY A 116 -3.18 -18.73 8.13
CA GLY A 116 -4.35 -18.98 8.97
C GLY A 116 -5.68 -18.44 8.39
N LEU A 117 -5.65 -17.83 7.21
CA LEU A 117 -6.82 -17.37 6.48
C LEU A 117 -7.22 -18.40 5.43
N ASP A 118 -8.46 -18.87 5.46
CA ASP A 118 -8.99 -19.73 4.41
C ASP A 118 -9.43 -18.88 3.20
N LEU A 119 -8.43 -18.46 2.42
CA LEU A 119 -8.65 -17.64 1.23
C LEU A 119 -9.36 -18.39 0.12
N GLN A 120 -9.19 -19.72 0.03
CA GLN A 120 -9.92 -20.55 -0.94
C GLN A 120 -11.41 -20.59 -0.60
N ALA A 121 -11.77 -20.84 0.65
CA ALA A 121 -13.18 -20.85 1.08
C ALA A 121 -13.83 -19.47 0.85
N SER A 122 -13.13 -18.38 1.12
CA SER A 122 -13.63 -17.01 0.86
C SER A 122 -13.85 -16.74 -0.63
N LEU A 123 -13.02 -17.29 -1.52
CA LEU A 123 -13.22 -17.22 -2.96
C LEU A 123 -14.42 -18.05 -3.40
N ASP A 124 -14.56 -19.27 -2.87
CA ASP A 124 -15.66 -20.17 -3.18
C ASP A 124 -17.01 -19.59 -2.74
N GLU A 125 -17.04 -18.93 -1.59
CA GLU A 125 -18.23 -18.19 -1.12
C GLU A 125 -18.60 -17.04 -2.05
N SER A 126 -17.61 -16.30 -2.53
CA SER A 126 -17.83 -15.08 -3.34
C SER A 126 -18.09 -15.37 -4.82
N PHE A 127 -17.48 -16.42 -5.37
CA PHE A 127 -17.48 -16.72 -6.81
C PHE A 127 -18.01 -18.11 -7.17
N GLY A 128 -18.37 -18.94 -6.17
CA GLY A 128 -18.64 -20.37 -6.37
C GLY A 128 -17.35 -21.17 -6.66
N ALA A 129 -17.47 -22.49 -6.66
CA ALA A 129 -16.34 -23.41 -6.88
C ALA A 129 -15.85 -23.44 -8.35
N ARG A 130 -15.58 -22.26 -8.91
CA ARG A 130 -15.08 -22.08 -10.29
C ARG A 130 -13.68 -21.51 -10.37
N LEU A 131 -13.08 -21.19 -9.22
CA LEU A 131 -11.74 -20.66 -9.09
C LEU A 131 -10.85 -21.68 -8.38
N THR A 132 -9.72 -22.01 -8.97
CA THR A 132 -8.76 -22.95 -8.40
C THR A 132 -7.41 -22.29 -8.26
N ILE A 133 -6.72 -22.54 -7.15
CA ILE A 133 -5.36 -22.06 -6.92
C ILE A 133 -4.42 -23.25 -6.84
N SER A 134 -3.32 -23.20 -7.58
CA SER A 134 -2.31 -24.27 -7.61
C SER A 134 -0.90 -23.69 -7.53
N PRO A 135 0.02 -24.32 -6.80
CA PRO A 135 1.41 -23.87 -6.77
C PRO A 135 2.13 -24.20 -8.08
N HIS A 136 3.09 -23.34 -8.46
CA HIS A 136 4.00 -23.59 -9.57
C HIS A 136 5.40 -23.02 -9.32
N THR A 137 6.36 -23.30 -10.23
CA THR A 137 7.78 -22.97 -10.06
C THR A 137 8.18 -21.59 -10.58
N LYS A 138 7.33 -20.89 -11.34
CA LYS A 138 7.62 -19.56 -11.86
C LYS A 138 7.57 -18.51 -10.74
N SER A 139 8.20 -17.37 -10.96
CA SER A 139 8.30 -16.29 -9.99
C SER A 139 7.08 -15.36 -9.95
N LYS A 140 6.20 -15.40 -10.96
CA LYS A 140 5.02 -14.53 -11.05
C LYS A 140 3.74 -15.36 -11.08
N PRO A 141 2.65 -14.85 -10.49
CA PRO A 141 1.33 -15.49 -10.60
C PRO A 141 0.80 -15.37 -12.03
N GLU A 142 0.13 -16.42 -12.50
CA GLU A 142 -0.47 -16.48 -13.83
C GLU A 142 -1.92 -16.99 -13.72
N VAL A 143 -2.86 -16.32 -14.38
CA VAL A 143 -4.27 -16.70 -14.40
C VAL A 143 -4.60 -17.29 -15.78
N PHE A 144 -5.28 -18.43 -15.77
CA PHE A 144 -5.71 -19.13 -16.99
C PHE A 144 -7.21 -19.44 -16.91
N GLN A 145 -7.87 -19.32 -18.02
CA GLN A 145 -9.22 -19.87 -18.20
C GLN A 145 -9.13 -21.37 -18.49
N ILE A 146 -9.95 -22.16 -17.83
CA ILE A 146 -10.01 -23.63 -17.91
C ILE A 146 -11.42 -24.10 -18.27
#